data_ec7932cf8aa4d25b575f4db5937dff3d
#
_entry.id   ec7932cf8aa4d25b575f4db5937dff3d
#
_cell.length_a   1.000
_cell.length_b   1.000
_cell.length_c   1.000
_cell.angle_alpha   90.00
_cell.angle_beta   90.00
_cell.angle_gamma   90.00
#
_symmetry.space_group_name_H-M   'P 1'
#
loop_
_entity.id
_entity.type
_entity.pdbx_description
1 polymer ?
#
loop_
_entity_poly.entity_id
_entity_poly.type
_entity_poly.pdbx_seq_one_letter_code
_entity_poly.pdbx_strand_id
1 'polypeptide(L)'
;CMKPLSLKVVRTAATGIRMVMVTASTLTIMQITHTVMSMARIATMTIDAANLAPSSTPALIQLIWLASPALPIGGFSYSEGLEAAIDQGLVHDEHSAAAWLIDQLHLTQSRCDMAVLAQMIAAWQAQDHARLEALSQWVHATRESAELRLQSEQMGRSMLEWLRNQEAIDADTLAMCNRWVPTYPLMFALALSRTGAALEHCLQAYAFGWAENMVQAAIKSVPLGQNSGQRILTQLAQHI
;
A
#
# COMPACT_ATOMS: atom_id res chain seq x y z
N CYS A 1 9.25 12.12 -30.85
CA CYS A 1 9.11 11.20 -31.99
C CYS A 1 9.57 9.81 -31.54
N MET A 2 8.64 8.97 -31.10
CA MET A 2 8.92 7.60 -30.65
C MET A 2 9.04 6.70 -31.88
N LYS A 3 10.19 6.00 -32.04
CA LYS A 3 10.33 4.95 -33.04
C LYS A 3 9.57 3.70 -32.61
N PRO A 4 8.85 3.00 -33.52
CA PRO A 4 8.09 1.82 -33.17
C PRO A 4 9.01 0.66 -32.76
N LEU A 5 8.61 -0.11 -31.77
CA LEU A 5 9.22 -1.37 -31.34
C LEU A 5 9.14 -2.40 -32.47
N SER A 6 10.28 -2.94 -32.86
CA SER A 6 10.37 -4.03 -33.87
C SER A 6 10.27 -5.38 -33.13
N LEU A 7 9.24 -6.16 -33.42
CA LEU A 7 9.09 -7.54 -32.95
C LEU A 7 9.77 -8.49 -33.91
N LYS A 8 10.81 -9.20 -33.47
CA LYS A 8 11.38 -10.36 -34.20
C LYS A 8 10.94 -11.65 -33.47
N VAL A 9 10.24 -12.50 -34.21
CA VAL A 9 9.87 -13.85 -33.74
C VAL A 9 10.94 -14.82 -34.20
N VAL A 10 11.66 -15.44 -33.26
CA VAL A 10 12.60 -16.52 -33.53
C VAL A 10 11.97 -17.85 -33.12
N ARG A 11 11.86 -18.79 -34.05
CA ARG A 11 11.39 -20.18 -33.74
C ARG A 11 12.62 -21.02 -33.41
N THR A 12 12.63 -21.57 -32.19
CA THR A 12 13.57 -22.65 -31.82
C THR A 12 12.86 -24.00 -31.88
N ALA A 13 13.50 -24.97 -32.52
CA ALA A 13 12.90 -26.23 -32.97
C ALA A 13 12.88 -27.36 -31.89
N ALA A 14 13.03 -27.07 -30.59
CA ALA A 14 13.27 -28.16 -29.63
C ALA A 14 12.26 -28.29 -28.46
N THR A 15 11.43 -27.29 -28.13
CA THR A 15 10.63 -27.39 -26.89
C THR A 15 9.23 -26.78 -26.92
N GLY A 16 8.67 -26.41 -28.07
CA GLY A 16 7.26 -25.94 -28.14
C GLY A 16 6.92 -24.64 -27.37
N ILE A 17 7.87 -23.99 -26.73
CA ILE A 17 7.65 -22.77 -25.96
C ILE A 17 7.86 -21.55 -26.89
N ARG A 18 6.81 -20.76 -27.05
CA ARG A 18 6.84 -19.49 -27.77
C ARG A 18 7.51 -18.43 -26.87
N MET A 19 8.78 -18.17 -27.10
CA MET A 19 9.49 -17.06 -26.43
C MET A 19 9.41 -15.82 -27.32
N VAL A 20 8.75 -14.76 -26.83
CA VAL A 20 8.72 -13.46 -27.51
C VAL A 20 9.90 -12.66 -26.99
N MET A 21 10.94 -12.49 -27.81
CA MET A 21 12.03 -11.55 -27.49
C MET A 21 11.61 -10.13 -27.90
N VAL A 22 11.51 -9.25 -26.91
CA VAL A 22 11.39 -7.82 -27.13
C VAL A 22 12.78 -7.21 -27.05
N THR A 23 13.31 -6.74 -28.17
CA THR A 23 14.57 -5.99 -28.15
C THR A 23 14.28 -4.55 -27.72
N ALA A 24 14.52 -4.25 -26.45
CA ALA A 24 14.52 -2.89 -25.93
C ALA A 24 15.87 -2.20 -26.21
N SER A 25 15.86 -0.89 -26.45
CA SER A 25 17.08 -0.11 -26.61
C SER A 25 17.90 -0.13 -25.31
N THR A 26 19.21 0.01 -25.41
CA THR A 26 20.17 -0.03 -24.29
C THR A 26 19.77 0.95 -23.15
N LEU A 27 19.11 2.06 -23.47
CA LEU A 27 18.57 3.00 -22.48
C LEU A 27 17.41 2.41 -21.67
N THR A 28 16.52 1.64 -22.29
CA THR A 28 15.38 1.00 -21.63
C THR A 28 15.85 -0.11 -20.70
N ILE A 29 16.89 -0.86 -21.10
CA ILE A 29 17.51 -1.90 -20.25
C ILE A 29 18.21 -1.26 -19.05
N MET A 30 18.90 -0.13 -19.22
CA MET A 30 19.50 0.61 -18.10
C MET A 30 18.46 1.17 -17.12
N GLN A 31 17.32 1.65 -17.59
CA GLN A 31 16.24 2.12 -16.73
C GLN A 31 15.58 0.97 -15.95
N ILE A 32 15.36 -0.18 -16.61
CA ILE A 32 14.80 -1.38 -15.95
C ILE A 32 15.78 -1.93 -14.91
N THR A 33 17.08 -2.00 -15.21
CA THR A 33 18.10 -2.45 -14.25
C THR A 33 18.25 -1.49 -13.07
N HIS A 34 18.14 -0.18 -13.28
CA HIS A 34 18.18 0.80 -12.19
C HIS A 34 16.93 0.68 -11.29
N THR A 35 15.77 0.43 -11.88
CA THR A 35 14.51 0.21 -11.15
C THR A 35 14.54 -1.11 -10.39
N VAL A 36 15.04 -2.20 -10.98
CA VAL A 36 15.18 -3.51 -10.33
C VAL A 36 16.25 -3.48 -9.24
N MET A 37 17.37 -2.78 -9.42
CA MET A 37 18.37 -2.57 -8.36
C MET A 37 17.86 -1.68 -7.23
N SER A 38 17.02 -0.69 -7.54
CA SER A 38 16.32 0.10 -6.51
C SER A 38 15.33 -0.75 -5.73
N MET A 39 14.59 -1.64 -6.40
CA MET A 39 13.69 -2.62 -5.74
C MET A 39 14.45 -3.64 -4.89
N ALA A 40 15.61 -4.13 -5.32
CA ALA A 40 16.44 -5.05 -4.53
C ALA A 40 16.98 -4.40 -3.26
N ARG A 41 17.24 -3.09 -3.24
CA ARG A 41 17.57 -2.33 -2.03
C ARG A 41 16.37 -2.12 -1.10
N ILE A 42 15.14 -2.20 -1.62
CA ILE A 42 13.90 -2.17 -0.83
C ILE A 42 13.75 -3.47 -0.01
N ALA A 43 14.21 -4.61 -0.54
CA ALA A 43 14.02 -5.93 0.07
C ALA A 43 15.02 -6.27 1.20
N THR A 44 16.06 -5.46 1.45
CA THR A 44 17.06 -5.70 2.51
C THR A 44 16.92 -4.71 3.67
N MET A 45 15.74 -4.64 4.30
CA MET A 45 15.63 -4.05 5.63
C MET A 45 16.04 -5.10 6.67
N THR A 46 17.16 -4.92 7.32
CA THR A 46 17.43 -5.58 8.61
C THR A 46 16.47 -4.99 9.64
N ILE A 47 15.54 -5.81 10.14
CA ILE A 47 14.68 -5.44 11.26
C ILE A 47 15.57 -5.38 12.48
N ASP A 48 15.76 -4.18 13.02
CA ASP A 48 16.53 -3.98 14.24
C ASP A 48 15.72 -4.51 15.43
N ALA A 49 16.38 -5.21 16.38
CA ALA A 49 15.73 -5.79 17.56
C ALA A 49 14.98 -4.75 18.41
N ALA A 50 15.37 -3.46 18.32
CA ALA A 50 14.67 -2.35 18.95
C ALA A 50 13.24 -2.16 18.42
N ASN A 51 12.93 -2.61 17.21
CA ASN A 51 11.61 -2.53 16.60
C ASN A 51 10.67 -3.68 17.03
N LEU A 52 11.15 -4.65 17.81
CA LEU A 52 10.37 -5.77 18.35
C LEU A 52 9.88 -5.50 19.79
N ALA A 53 10.22 -4.36 20.37
CA ALA A 53 9.76 -3.99 21.71
C ALA A 53 8.25 -3.72 21.71
N PRO A 54 7.51 -4.11 22.78
CA PRO A 54 6.09 -3.82 22.87
C PRO A 54 5.84 -2.31 22.90
N SER A 55 4.81 -1.86 22.18
CA SER A 55 4.39 -0.45 22.18
C SER A 55 3.90 -0.02 23.56
N SER A 56 4.17 1.23 23.92
CA SER A 56 3.63 1.82 25.14
C SER A 56 2.10 1.96 25.07
N THR A 57 1.41 2.05 26.20
CA THR A 57 -0.05 2.23 26.23
C THR A 57 -0.53 3.45 25.43
N PRO A 58 0.10 4.64 25.50
CA PRO A 58 -0.28 5.77 24.64
C PRO A 58 -0.11 5.47 23.15
N ALA A 59 0.99 4.81 22.76
CA ALA A 59 1.24 4.42 21.39
C ALA A 59 0.19 3.43 20.87
N LEU A 60 -0.21 2.46 21.69
CA LEU A 60 -1.26 1.49 21.34
C LEU A 60 -2.60 2.19 21.06
N ILE A 61 -3.00 3.14 21.90
CA ILE A 61 -4.26 3.89 21.71
C ILE A 61 -4.21 4.71 20.41
N GLN A 62 -3.06 5.31 20.09
CA GLN A 62 -2.87 6.01 18.81
C GLN A 62 -2.99 5.06 17.61
N LEU A 63 -2.42 3.86 17.69
CA LEU A 63 -2.55 2.84 16.63
C LEU A 63 -4.01 2.40 16.43
N ILE A 64 -4.74 2.16 17.52
CA ILE A 64 -6.18 1.84 17.47
C ILE A 64 -6.96 2.97 16.78
N TRP A 65 -6.65 4.22 17.11
CA TRP A 65 -7.29 5.36 16.47
C TRP A 65 -6.97 5.44 14.97
N LEU A 66 -5.70 5.26 14.59
CA LEU A 66 -5.28 5.28 13.20
C LEU A 66 -5.86 4.10 12.39
N ALA A 67 -6.06 2.95 13.00
CA ALA A 67 -6.72 1.80 12.37
C ALA A 67 -8.24 1.93 12.28
N SER A 68 -8.84 2.90 12.98
CA SER A 68 -10.29 3.03 13.08
C SER A 68 -10.93 3.44 11.75
N PRO A 69 -12.05 2.83 11.34
CA PRO A 69 -12.83 3.29 10.18
C PRO A 69 -13.45 4.68 10.38
N ALA A 70 -13.46 5.19 11.61
CA ALA A 70 -13.87 6.55 11.93
C ALA A 70 -12.80 7.61 11.59
N LEU A 71 -11.58 7.21 11.20
CA LEU A 71 -10.56 8.13 10.73
C LEU A 71 -11.07 8.81 9.44
N PRO A 72 -11.12 10.16 9.36
CA PRO A 72 -11.82 10.87 8.29
C PRO A 72 -10.99 10.95 7.01
N ILE A 73 -10.53 9.81 6.52
CA ILE A 73 -9.69 9.68 5.30
C ILE A 73 -10.47 9.19 4.08
N GLY A 74 -11.74 8.78 4.26
CA GLY A 74 -12.60 8.34 3.18
C GLY A 74 -12.33 6.92 2.66
N GLY A 75 -11.54 6.11 3.37
CA GLY A 75 -11.17 4.75 2.95
C GLY A 75 -12.37 3.84 2.65
N PHE A 76 -13.47 4.02 3.36
CA PHE A 76 -14.73 3.27 3.19
C PHE A 76 -15.41 3.45 1.82
N SER A 77 -14.97 4.41 1.02
CA SER A 77 -15.54 4.71 -0.31
C SER A 77 -14.89 3.90 -1.44
N TYR A 78 -13.86 3.12 -1.13
CA TYR A 78 -13.07 2.43 -2.13
C TYR A 78 -13.15 0.90 -1.95
N SER A 79 -13.22 0.18 -3.07
CA SER A 79 -13.34 -1.28 -3.13
C SER A 79 -12.10 -1.96 -3.73
N GLU A 80 -11.11 -1.21 -4.21
CA GLU A 80 -9.80 -1.68 -4.71
C GLU A 80 -9.89 -2.86 -5.70
N GLY A 81 -10.87 -2.82 -6.62
CA GLY A 81 -11.10 -3.88 -7.60
C GLY A 81 -12.03 -5.01 -7.14
N LEU A 82 -12.54 -4.99 -5.90
CA LEU A 82 -13.48 -5.99 -5.40
C LEU A 82 -14.77 -6.01 -6.25
N GLU A 83 -15.30 -4.85 -6.64
CA GLU A 83 -16.50 -4.79 -7.50
C GLU A 83 -16.25 -5.47 -8.85
N ALA A 84 -15.10 -5.25 -9.47
CA ALA A 84 -14.73 -5.94 -10.69
C ALA A 84 -14.58 -7.46 -10.51
N ALA A 85 -14.08 -7.91 -9.36
CA ALA A 85 -13.99 -9.33 -9.03
C ALA A 85 -15.38 -9.95 -8.82
N ILE A 86 -16.34 -9.21 -8.28
CA ILE A 86 -17.74 -9.62 -8.15
C ILE A 86 -18.39 -9.72 -9.54
N ASP A 87 -18.24 -8.71 -10.37
CA ASP A 87 -18.80 -8.69 -11.74
C ASP A 87 -18.27 -9.84 -12.61
N GLN A 88 -17.04 -10.26 -12.39
CA GLN A 88 -16.42 -11.41 -13.04
C GLN A 88 -16.80 -12.77 -12.41
N GLY A 89 -17.57 -12.77 -11.32
CA GLY A 89 -17.96 -13.98 -10.61
C GLY A 89 -16.86 -14.63 -9.77
N LEU A 90 -15.73 -13.95 -9.58
CA LEU A 90 -14.62 -14.42 -8.73
C LEU A 90 -14.99 -14.35 -7.25
N VAL A 91 -15.79 -13.35 -6.88
CA VAL A 91 -16.31 -13.15 -5.52
C VAL A 91 -17.83 -13.14 -5.56
N HIS A 92 -18.47 -14.08 -4.87
CA HIS A 92 -19.92 -14.26 -4.90
C HIS A 92 -20.53 -14.73 -3.57
N ASP A 93 -19.69 -15.14 -2.61
CA ASP A 93 -20.08 -15.59 -1.28
C ASP A 93 -19.02 -15.26 -0.23
N GLU A 94 -19.25 -15.67 1.03
CA GLU A 94 -18.34 -15.44 2.15
C GLU A 94 -16.97 -16.10 1.93
N HIS A 95 -16.93 -17.33 1.41
CA HIS A 95 -15.69 -18.08 1.23
C HIS A 95 -14.81 -17.45 0.14
N SER A 96 -15.39 -17.17 -1.00
CA SER A 96 -14.68 -16.51 -2.12
C SER A 96 -14.24 -15.10 -1.78
N ALA A 97 -15.05 -14.35 -1.00
CA ALA A 97 -14.65 -13.02 -0.50
C ALA A 97 -13.45 -13.11 0.45
N ALA A 98 -13.48 -14.04 1.41
CA ALA A 98 -12.36 -14.24 2.32
C ALA A 98 -11.08 -14.62 1.57
N ALA A 99 -11.14 -15.58 0.67
CA ALA A 99 -9.99 -16.03 -0.12
C ALA A 99 -9.41 -14.88 -0.96
N TRP A 100 -10.26 -14.12 -1.67
CA TRP A 100 -9.82 -13.00 -2.49
C TRP A 100 -9.15 -11.89 -1.65
N LEU A 101 -9.72 -11.54 -0.50
CA LEU A 101 -9.16 -10.51 0.39
C LEU A 101 -7.82 -10.96 1.01
N ILE A 102 -7.67 -12.23 1.36
CA ILE A 102 -6.39 -12.80 1.82
C ILE A 102 -5.33 -12.71 0.71
N ASP A 103 -5.70 -13.02 -0.53
CA ASP A 103 -4.80 -12.89 -1.67
C ASP A 103 -4.40 -11.42 -1.89
N GLN A 104 -5.34 -10.45 -1.80
CA GLN A 104 -5.01 -9.03 -1.88
C GLN A 104 -4.09 -8.57 -0.74
N LEU A 105 -4.30 -9.05 0.48
CA LEU A 105 -3.42 -8.75 1.60
C LEU A 105 -1.98 -9.22 1.32
N HIS A 106 -1.80 -10.44 0.83
CA HIS A 106 -0.48 -11.02 0.60
C HIS A 106 0.19 -10.55 -0.69
N LEU A 107 -0.56 -10.36 -1.78
CA LEU A 107 0.00 -10.07 -3.09
C LEU A 107 0.20 -8.56 -3.33
N THR A 108 -0.72 -7.73 -2.82
CA THR A 108 -0.70 -6.28 -2.99
C THR A 108 -0.24 -5.56 -1.72
N GLN A 109 -0.99 -5.66 -0.63
CA GLN A 109 -0.73 -4.87 0.56
C GLN A 109 0.64 -5.15 1.17
N SER A 110 0.96 -6.42 1.45
CA SER A 110 2.22 -6.76 2.11
C SER A 110 3.44 -6.50 1.23
N ARG A 111 3.34 -6.73 -0.08
CA ARG A 111 4.48 -6.59 -1.00
C ARG A 111 4.71 -5.18 -1.52
N CYS A 112 3.67 -4.35 -1.56
CA CYS A 112 3.74 -2.99 -2.05
C CYS A 112 3.57 -1.97 -0.92
N ASP A 113 2.35 -1.78 -0.43
CA ASP A 113 2.03 -0.67 0.47
C ASP A 113 2.67 -0.80 1.84
N MET A 114 2.63 -1.97 2.47
CA MET A 114 3.28 -2.17 3.78
C MET A 114 4.80 -2.11 3.67
N ALA A 115 5.38 -2.63 2.58
CA ALA A 115 6.82 -2.58 2.36
C ALA A 115 7.33 -1.14 2.18
N VAL A 116 6.61 -0.30 1.43
CA VAL A 116 6.96 1.12 1.26
C VAL A 116 6.65 1.92 2.52
N LEU A 117 5.54 1.63 3.21
CA LEU A 117 5.16 2.26 4.47
C LEU A 117 6.25 2.09 5.53
N ALA A 118 6.80 0.87 5.69
CA ALA A 118 7.90 0.59 6.62
C ALA A 118 9.10 1.50 6.36
N GLN A 119 9.48 1.68 5.09
CA GLN A 119 10.59 2.55 4.72
C GLN A 119 10.27 4.04 4.92
N MET A 120 9.03 4.45 4.64
CA MET A 120 8.60 5.83 4.87
C MET A 120 8.58 6.16 6.37
N ILE A 121 8.16 5.23 7.25
CA ILE A 121 8.24 5.41 8.71
C ILE A 121 9.68 5.66 9.13
N ALA A 122 10.62 4.81 8.71
CA ALA A 122 12.03 4.98 9.02
C ALA A 122 12.62 6.29 8.46
N ALA A 123 12.24 6.67 7.24
CA ALA A 123 12.69 7.91 6.62
C ALA A 123 12.13 9.15 7.34
N TRP A 124 10.87 9.14 7.80
CA TRP A 124 10.29 10.19 8.63
C TRP A 124 11.03 10.32 9.98
N GLN A 125 11.32 9.19 10.64
CA GLN A 125 12.07 9.19 11.91
C GLN A 125 13.50 9.72 11.75
N ALA A 126 14.14 9.40 10.61
CA ALA A 126 15.49 9.87 10.27
C ALA A 126 15.52 11.29 9.65
N GLN A 127 14.38 11.90 9.39
CA GLN A 127 14.23 13.16 8.63
C GLN A 127 14.92 13.11 7.24
N ASP A 128 14.93 11.92 6.62
CA ASP A 128 15.51 11.72 5.28
C ASP A 128 14.49 12.14 4.20
N HIS A 129 14.44 13.43 3.94
CA HIS A 129 13.49 14.04 3.00
C HIS A 129 13.72 13.58 1.56
N ALA A 130 14.98 13.33 1.17
CA ALA A 130 15.30 12.84 -0.17
C ALA A 130 14.74 11.41 -0.38
N ARG A 131 14.83 10.56 0.66
CA ARG A 131 14.26 9.23 0.63
C ARG A 131 12.73 9.27 0.59
N LEU A 132 12.10 10.13 1.38
CA LEU A 132 10.65 10.32 1.38
C LEU A 132 10.13 10.75 0.01
N GLU A 133 10.80 11.70 -0.64
CA GLU A 133 10.45 12.16 -1.98
C GLU A 133 10.57 11.01 -3.01
N ALA A 134 11.66 10.28 -3.00
CA ALA A 134 11.88 9.15 -3.90
C ALA A 134 10.82 8.05 -3.70
N LEU A 135 10.47 7.71 -2.45
CA LEU A 135 9.43 6.73 -2.13
C LEU A 135 8.03 7.22 -2.54
N SER A 136 7.73 8.51 -2.35
CA SER A 136 6.48 9.11 -2.77
C SER A 136 6.31 9.07 -4.29
N GLN A 137 7.36 9.42 -5.04
CA GLN A 137 7.39 9.31 -6.50
C GLN A 137 7.19 7.86 -6.96
N TRP A 138 7.82 6.91 -6.27
CA TRP A 138 7.66 5.48 -6.56
C TRP A 138 6.20 5.04 -6.35
N VAL A 139 5.56 5.37 -5.22
CA VAL A 139 4.14 5.05 -4.97
C VAL A 139 3.26 5.63 -6.08
N HIS A 140 3.48 6.88 -6.45
CA HIS A 140 2.70 7.54 -7.51
C HIS A 140 2.86 6.88 -8.87
N ALA A 141 4.09 6.42 -9.21
CA ALA A 141 4.41 5.83 -10.51
C ALA A 141 3.99 4.35 -10.63
N THR A 142 3.82 3.64 -9.51
CA THR A 142 3.56 2.18 -9.50
C THR A 142 2.10 1.80 -9.27
N ARG A 143 1.19 2.77 -9.10
CA ARG A 143 -0.24 2.46 -9.05
C ARG A 143 -0.72 1.95 -10.40
N GLU A 144 -1.38 0.80 -10.39
CA GLU A 144 -1.78 0.03 -11.58
C GLU A 144 -2.80 0.78 -12.44
N SER A 145 -3.63 1.63 -11.82
CA SER A 145 -4.65 2.41 -12.52
C SER A 145 -4.69 3.87 -12.08
N ALA A 146 -5.35 4.71 -12.91
CA ALA A 146 -5.59 6.11 -12.58
C ALA A 146 -6.49 6.27 -11.34
N GLU A 147 -7.45 5.35 -11.17
CA GLU A 147 -8.39 5.31 -10.04
C GLU A 147 -7.65 5.03 -8.72
N LEU A 148 -6.80 4.00 -8.69
CA LEU A 148 -5.99 3.67 -7.50
C LEU A 148 -5.01 4.78 -7.15
N ARG A 149 -4.47 5.47 -8.15
CA ARG A 149 -3.63 6.65 -7.94
C ARG A 149 -4.43 7.78 -7.30
N LEU A 150 -5.60 8.10 -7.87
CA LEU A 150 -6.48 9.16 -7.36
C LEU A 150 -6.96 8.84 -5.95
N GLN A 151 -7.32 7.59 -5.67
CA GLN A 151 -7.65 7.11 -4.31
C GLN A 151 -6.51 7.40 -3.33
N SER A 152 -5.29 6.97 -3.66
CA SER A 152 -4.12 7.17 -2.80
C SER A 152 -3.86 8.65 -2.51
N GLU A 153 -4.02 9.52 -3.53
CA GLU A 153 -3.87 10.96 -3.37
C GLU A 153 -5.00 11.60 -2.55
N GLN A 154 -6.25 11.20 -2.75
CA GLN A 154 -7.39 11.73 -2.00
C GLN A 154 -7.32 11.35 -0.52
N MET A 155 -7.04 10.08 -0.23
CA MET A 155 -6.84 9.61 1.14
C MET A 155 -5.62 10.29 1.79
N GLY A 156 -4.54 10.49 1.03
CA GLY A 156 -3.35 11.20 1.49
C GLY A 156 -3.63 12.66 1.83
N ARG A 157 -4.40 13.37 1.00
CA ARG A 157 -4.84 14.75 1.27
C ARG A 157 -5.71 14.83 2.53
N SER A 158 -6.66 13.91 2.67
CA SER A 158 -7.51 13.84 3.87
C SER A 158 -6.69 13.57 5.14
N MET A 159 -5.69 12.68 5.04
CA MET A 159 -4.80 12.37 6.16
C MET A 159 -3.92 13.58 6.55
N LEU A 160 -3.39 14.32 5.57
CA LEU A 160 -2.63 15.54 5.84
C LEU A 160 -3.49 16.62 6.50
N GLU A 161 -4.73 16.78 6.03
CA GLU A 161 -5.69 17.70 6.65
C GLU A 161 -6.03 17.30 8.09
N TRP A 162 -6.24 16.00 8.32
CA TRP A 162 -6.45 15.47 9.67
C TRP A 162 -5.26 15.74 10.59
N LEU A 163 -4.02 15.46 10.13
CA LEU A 163 -2.79 15.75 10.88
C LEU A 163 -2.65 17.24 11.23
N ARG A 164 -2.98 18.11 10.30
CA ARG A 164 -2.98 19.57 10.51
C ARG A 164 -3.98 19.98 11.58
N ASN A 165 -5.21 19.45 11.52
CA ASN A 165 -6.28 19.80 12.45
C ASN A 165 -6.05 19.24 13.88
N GLN A 166 -5.25 18.19 14.01
CA GLN A 166 -4.83 17.65 15.30
C GLN A 166 -3.59 18.36 15.88
N GLU A 167 -3.06 19.38 15.18
CA GLU A 167 -1.78 20.02 15.53
C GLU A 167 -0.63 18.99 15.70
N ALA A 168 -0.75 17.88 15.00
CA ALA A 168 0.16 16.75 15.12
C ALA A 168 1.47 16.95 14.35
N ILE A 169 1.56 17.99 13.51
CA ILE A 169 2.73 18.34 12.71
C ILE A 169 3.07 19.82 12.87
N ASP A 170 4.38 20.13 12.87
CA ASP A 170 4.90 21.48 12.87
C ASP A 170 4.77 22.16 11.50
N ALA A 171 4.94 23.48 11.47
CA ALA A 171 4.78 24.30 10.27
C ALA A 171 5.77 23.92 9.15
N ASP A 172 6.99 23.52 9.50
CA ASP A 172 8.03 23.16 8.53
C ASP A 172 7.70 21.82 7.87
N THR A 173 7.27 20.81 8.65
CA THR A 173 6.78 19.55 8.14
C THR A 173 5.55 19.74 7.25
N LEU A 174 4.59 20.59 7.65
CA LEU A 174 3.42 20.92 6.83
C LEU A 174 3.81 21.57 5.51
N ALA A 175 4.71 22.58 5.55
CA ALA A 175 5.21 23.25 4.36
C ALA A 175 5.93 22.29 3.40
N MET A 176 6.64 21.31 3.94
CA MET A 176 7.29 20.26 3.15
C MET A 176 6.26 19.32 2.51
N CYS A 177 5.28 18.82 3.27
CA CYS A 177 4.20 17.96 2.76
C CYS A 177 3.41 18.64 1.64
N ASN A 178 3.20 19.95 1.72
CA ASN A 178 2.50 20.73 0.68
C ASN A 178 3.28 20.85 -0.64
N ARG A 179 4.58 20.54 -0.67
CA ARG A 179 5.38 20.51 -1.91
C ARG A 179 5.29 19.19 -2.65
N TRP A 180 4.87 18.13 -2.00
CA TRP A 180 4.73 16.81 -2.57
C TRP A 180 3.27 16.49 -2.90
N VAL A 181 3.06 15.51 -3.76
CA VAL A 181 1.74 14.90 -3.90
C VAL A 181 1.50 14.02 -2.67
N PRO A 182 0.55 14.36 -1.79
CA PRO A 182 0.31 13.61 -0.58
C PRO A 182 -0.36 12.29 -0.94
N THR A 183 0.40 11.20 -0.93
CA THR A 183 -0.13 9.84 -1.07
C THR A 183 -0.51 9.27 0.29
N TYR A 184 -1.46 8.34 0.31
CA TYR A 184 -1.92 7.75 1.58
C TYR A 184 -0.78 7.09 2.38
N PRO A 185 0.08 6.21 1.80
CA PRO A 185 1.20 5.63 2.53
C PRO A 185 2.16 6.68 3.11
N LEU A 186 2.42 7.76 2.38
CA LEU A 186 3.33 8.83 2.82
C LEU A 186 2.81 9.55 4.07
N MET A 187 1.52 9.94 4.05
CA MET A 187 0.93 10.69 5.15
C MET A 187 0.59 9.79 6.35
N PHE A 188 0.21 8.55 6.08
CA PHE A 188 -0.01 7.57 7.15
C PHE A 188 1.30 7.21 7.87
N ALA A 189 2.42 7.07 7.12
CA ALA A 189 3.74 6.88 7.68
C ALA A 189 4.17 8.05 8.58
N LEU A 190 3.83 9.28 8.20
CA LEU A 190 4.08 10.46 9.03
C LEU A 190 3.34 10.36 10.37
N ALA A 191 2.05 9.98 10.36
CA ALA A 191 1.30 9.77 11.59
C ALA A 191 1.91 8.66 12.45
N LEU A 192 2.20 7.52 11.85
CA LEU A 192 2.80 6.36 12.54
C LEU A 192 4.17 6.66 13.14
N SER A 193 5.03 7.40 12.43
CA SER A 193 6.39 7.75 12.89
C SER A 193 6.38 8.56 14.19
N ARG A 194 5.27 9.21 14.51
CA ARG A 194 5.09 10.04 15.71
C ARG A 194 4.50 9.29 16.90
N THR A 195 4.01 8.06 16.70
CA THR A 195 3.38 7.27 17.78
C THR A 195 4.40 6.70 18.77
N GLY A 196 5.65 6.54 18.38
CA GLY A 196 6.67 5.80 19.15
C GLY A 196 6.36 4.29 19.24
N ALA A 197 5.44 3.76 18.44
CA ALA A 197 5.11 2.36 18.39
C ALA A 197 6.18 1.55 17.65
N ALA A 198 6.30 0.26 17.97
CA ALA A 198 7.13 -0.67 17.22
C ALA A 198 6.66 -0.78 15.77
N LEU A 199 7.59 -0.94 14.82
CA LEU A 199 7.29 -0.99 13.39
C LEU A 199 6.25 -2.08 13.05
N GLU A 200 6.39 -3.26 13.66
CA GLU A 200 5.44 -4.37 13.47
C GLU A 200 4.01 -3.95 13.81
N HIS A 201 3.80 -3.31 14.97
CA HIS A 201 2.48 -2.84 15.38
C HIS A 201 1.94 -1.73 14.49
N CYS A 202 2.81 -0.87 13.95
CA CYS A 202 2.44 0.13 12.95
C CYS A 202 1.90 -0.53 11.67
N LEU A 203 2.58 -1.56 11.16
CA LEU A 203 2.18 -2.30 9.98
C LEU A 203 0.88 -3.09 10.20
N GLN A 204 0.73 -3.69 11.38
CA GLN A 204 -0.51 -4.39 11.77
C GLN A 204 -1.69 -3.44 11.83
N ALA A 205 -1.53 -2.24 12.41
CA ALA A 205 -2.59 -1.23 12.45
C ALA A 205 -3.00 -0.78 11.03
N TYR A 206 -2.04 -0.58 10.13
CA TYR A 206 -2.32 -0.25 8.73
C TYR A 206 -3.09 -1.37 8.02
N ALA A 207 -2.60 -2.61 8.12
CA ALA A 207 -3.20 -3.78 7.49
C ALA A 207 -4.61 -4.06 8.02
N PHE A 208 -4.82 -3.91 9.34
CA PHE A 208 -6.13 -4.09 9.96
C PHE A 208 -7.14 -3.03 9.51
N GLY A 209 -6.74 -1.75 9.45
CA GLY A 209 -7.60 -0.68 8.94
C GLY A 209 -8.00 -0.90 7.48
N TRP A 210 -7.07 -1.38 6.64
CA TRP A 210 -7.38 -1.80 5.26
C TRP A 210 -8.36 -2.98 5.25
N ALA A 211 -8.10 -4.03 6.04
CA ALA A 211 -8.96 -5.22 6.09
C ALA A 211 -10.39 -4.87 6.49
N GLU A 212 -10.56 -4.01 7.50
CA GLU A 212 -11.89 -3.58 7.97
C GLU A 212 -12.64 -2.80 6.89
N ASN A 213 -11.98 -1.87 6.18
CA ASN A 213 -12.58 -1.16 5.05
C ASN A 213 -13.00 -2.11 3.93
N MET A 214 -12.17 -3.07 3.57
CA MET A 214 -12.45 -4.03 2.50
C MET A 214 -13.57 -5.00 2.87
N VAL A 215 -13.64 -5.44 4.12
CA VAL A 215 -14.76 -6.26 4.62
C VAL A 215 -16.07 -5.47 4.57
N GLN A 216 -16.07 -4.18 4.91
CA GLN A 216 -17.26 -3.34 4.77
C GLN A 216 -17.68 -3.16 3.30
N ALA A 217 -16.72 -3.05 2.38
CA ALA A 217 -17.00 -3.04 0.94
C ALA A 217 -17.63 -4.38 0.50
N ALA A 218 -17.08 -5.51 0.96
CA ALA A 218 -17.61 -6.84 0.64
C ALA A 218 -19.05 -7.03 1.15
N ILE A 219 -19.36 -6.61 2.38
CA ILE A 219 -20.71 -6.67 2.94
C ILE A 219 -21.73 -5.90 2.07
N LYS A 220 -21.32 -4.76 1.51
CA LYS A 220 -22.19 -3.91 0.67
C LYS A 220 -22.40 -4.48 -0.73
N SER A 221 -21.38 -5.08 -1.32
CA SER A 221 -21.35 -5.46 -2.74
C SER A 221 -21.68 -6.95 -2.97
N VAL A 222 -21.43 -7.82 -2.00
CA VAL A 222 -21.84 -9.22 -2.00
C VAL A 222 -23.03 -9.35 -1.04
N PRO A 223 -24.04 -10.23 -1.27
CA PRO A 223 -25.18 -10.38 -0.35
C PRO A 223 -24.76 -11.07 0.97
N LEU A 224 -23.85 -10.45 1.71
CA LEU A 224 -23.30 -10.95 2.97
C LEU A 224 -24.01 -10.28 4.16
N GLY A 225 -24.25 -11.07 5.21
CA GLY A 225 -24.69 -10.53 6.50
C GLY A 225 -23.51 -10.01 7.34
N GLN A 226 -23.80 -9.20 8.36
CA GLN A 226 -22.77 -8.67 9.29
C GLN A 226 -21.93 -9.78 9.94
N ASN A 227 -22.56 -10.92 10.30
CA ASN A 227 -21.85 -12.05 10.88
C ASN A 227 -20.84 -12.68 9.89
N SER A 228 -21.15 -12.71 8.61
CA SER A 228 -20.21 -13.16 7.55
C SER A 228 -19.00 -12.21 7.47
N GLY A 229 -19.23 -10.91 7.50
CA GLY A 229 -18.16 -9.92 7.55
C GLY A 229 -17.23 -10.12 8.75
N GLN A 230 -17.78 -10.38 9.94
CA GLN A 230 -16.97 -10.64 11.14
C GLN A 230 -16.14 -11.92 11.01
N ARG A 231 -16.64 -12.97 10.38
CA ARG A 231 -15.87 -14.20 10.14
C ARG A 231 -14.75 -13.97 9.11
N ILE A 232 -14.99 -13.19 8.06
CA ILE A 232 -13.97 -12.79 7.10
C ILE A 232 -12.88 -11.98 7.80
N LEU A 233 -13.24 -10.99 8.61
CA LEU A 233 -12.28 -10.18 9.36
C LEU A 233 -11.45 -11.01 10.33
N THR A 234 -12.06 -12.00 10.99
CA THR A 234 -11.35 -12.94 11.87
C THR A 234 -10.31 -13.76 11.10
N GLN A 235 -10.63 -14.20 9.88
CA GLN A 235 -9.66 -14.90 9.03
C GLN A 235 -8.52 -13.96 8.60
N LEU A 236 -8.82 -12.75 8.12
CA LEU A 236 -7.81 -11.77 7.73
C LEU A 236 -6.86 -11.44 8.89
N ALA A 237 -7.37 -11.29 10.11
CA ALA A 237 -6.56 -11.00 11.30
C ALA A 237 -5.54 -12.10 11.63
N GLN A 238 -5.73 -13.33 11.15
CA GLN A 238 -4.74 -14.42 11.31
C GLN A 238 -3.58 -14.31 10.29
N HIS A 239 -3.74 -13.48 9.27
CA HIS A 239 -2.76 -13.26 8.20
C HIS A 239 -2.02 -11.90 8.32
N ILE A 240 -2.47 -11.04 9.24
CA ILE A 240 -1.84 -9.76 9.61
C ILE A 240 -0.80 -9.98 10.71
#